data_c43726b3550060f3ecb743018c85296a
#
_entry.id   c43726b3550060f3ecb743018c85296a
#
_cell.length_a   1.000
_cell.length_b   1.000
_cell.length_c   1.000
_cell.angle_alpha   90.00
_cell.angle_beta   90.00
_cell.angle_gamma   90.00
#
_symmetry.space_group_name_H-M   'P 1'
#
loop_
_entity.id
_entity.type
_entity.pdbx_description
1 polymer ?
#
loop_
_entity_poly.entity_id
_entity_poly.type
_entity_poly.pdbx_seq_one_letter_code
_entity_poly.pdbx_strand_id
1 'polypeptide(L)'
;MIGTPYAWNVTEAECRRRYACDDLGLAADHALYRAIDIDAPPAHVYRWLQQLRLAPYSYDWLDNFLLPSPRTLRARAASIAVGDRMMHVFRLLAFEPGRTITLGVGSQLAVALFGELVGTYVVSERETGARIFVKVKIRYPRSFYGDAMRGPMPYIDLFMMKKQLRTLKAYAERTA
;
A
#
# COMPACT_ATOMS: atom_id res chain seq x y z
N MET A 1 -4.10 -10.78 19.84
CA MET A 1 -4.04 -9.40 19.30
C MET A 1 -2.73 -9.26 18.51
N ILE A 2 -2.80 -8.93 17.21
CA ILE A 2 -1.59 -8.72 16.38
C ILE A 2 -1.08 -7.31 16.74
N GLY A 3 0.11 -7.22 17.34
CA GLY A 3 0.69 -5.94 17.77
C GLY A 3 1.65 -5.32 16.75
N THR A 4 2.15 -4.13 17.06
CA THR A 4 3.25 -3.48 16.33
C THR A 4 4.47 -4.41 16.30
N PRO A 5 5.16 -4.59 15.16
CA PRO A 5 5.03 -3.83 13.90
C PRO A 5 4.03 -4.40 12.87
N TYR A 6 3.36 -5.49 13.16
CA TYR A 6 2.52 -6.22 12.18
C TYR A 6 1.16 -5.55 11.94
N ALA A 7 0.61 -4.87 12.93
CA ALA A 7 -0.69 -4.20 12.86
C ALA A 7 -0.60 -2.74 13.35
N TRP A 8 -1.19 -1.81 12.60
CA TRP A 8 -1.29 -0.42 12.95
C TRP A 8 -2.66 0.14 12.60
N ASN A 9 -3.38 0.65 13.62
CA ASN A 9 -4.70 1.29 13.51
C ASN A 9 -5.75 0.40 12.79
N VAL A 10 -5.73 -0.89 13.06
CA VAL A 10 -6.63 -1.90 12.48
C VAL A 10 -7.39 -2.65 13.56
N THR A 11 -8.58 -3.13 13.22
CA THR A 11 -9.38 -4.01 14.06
C THR A 11 -9.03 -5.49 13.82
N GLU A 12 -9.37 -6.36 14.77
CA GLU A 12 -9.22 -7.80 14.56
C GLU A 12 -10.07 -8.31 13.40
N ALA A 13 -11.29 -7.77 13.23
CA ALA A 13 -12.18 -8.14 12.14
C ALA A 13 -11.55 -7.85 10.78
N GLU A 14 -10.90 -6.68 10.64
CA GLU A 14 -10.15 -6.32 9.42
C GLU A 14 -8.97 -7.26 9.18
N CYS A 15 -8.24 -7.66 10.22
CA CYS A 15 -7.12 -8.61 10.07
C CYS A 15 -7.57 -10.01 9.65
N ARG A 16 -8.75 -10.46 10.08
CA ARG A 16 -9.30 -11.79 9.75
C ARG A 16 -9.96 -11.85 8.39
N ARG A 17 -10.33 -10.71 7.82
CA ARG A 17 -11.00 -10.64 6.53
C ARG A 17 -10.07 -11.07 5.40
N ARG A 18 -10.66 -11.71 4.37
CA ARG A 18 -9.97 -12.07 3.13
C ARG A 18 -9.95 -10.88 2.17
N TYR A 19 -8.82 -10.70 1.51
CA TYR A 19 -8.55 -9.61 0.54
C TYR A 19 -7.99 -10.19 -0.76
N ALA A 20 -8.04 -9.45 -1.86
CA ALA A 20 -7.59 -9.92 -3.16
C ALA A 20 -6.13 -10.43 -3.18
N CYS A 21 -5.23 -9.86 -2.36
CA CYS A 21 -3.87 -10.37 -2.21
C CYS A 21 -3.78 -11.78 -1.60
N ASP A 22 -4.84 -12.27 -0.95
CA ASP A 22 -4.89 -13.65 -0.42
C ASP A 22 -5.15 -14.67 -1.51
N ASP A 23 -5.80 -14.26 -2.61
CA ASP A 23 -6.16 -15.10 -3.74
C ASP A 23 -5.00 -15.31 -4.73
N LEU A 24 -3.92 -14.55 -4.56
CA LEU A 24 -2.73 -14.64 -5.43
C LEU A 24 -1.77 -15.79 -5.11
N GLY A 25 -2.12 -16.66 -4.16
CA GLY A 25 -1.37 -17.87 -3.86
C GLY A 25 0.00 -17.68 -3.21
N LEU A 26 0.36 -16.45 -2.77
CA LEU A 26 1.63 -16.21 -2.10
C LEU A 26 1.64 -16.85 -0.71
N ALA A 27 2.50 -17.88 -0.51
CA ALA A 27 2.79 -18.45 0.80
C ALA A 27 3.70 -17.47 1.57
N ALA A 28 3.08 -16.51 2.26
CA ALA A 28 3.78 -15.42 2.91
C ALA A 28 4.39 -15.84 4.28
N ASP A 29 5.57 -15.33 4.56
CA ASP A 29 6.19 -15.42 5.88
C ASP A 29 5.54 -14.45 6.87
N HIS A 30 5.18 -13.24 6.39
CA HIS A 30 4.50 -12.22 7.20
C HIS A 30 3.29 -11.63 6.47
N ALA A 31 2.27 -11.27 7.26
CA ALA A 31 1.18 -10.41 6.85
C ALA A 31 1.18 -9.13 7.72
N LEU A 32 1.15 -7.98 7.06
CA LEU A 32 1.20 -6.67 7.70
C LEU A 32 -0.12 -5.94 7.42
N TYR A 33 -0.63 -5.24 8.43
CA TYR A 33 -1.94 -4.60 8.38
C TYR A 33 -1.82 -3.13 8.78
N ARG A 34 -2.37 -2.25 7.95
CA ARG A 34 -2.31 -0.80 8.13
C ARG A 34 -3.67 -0.18 7.81
N ALA A 35 -4.10 0.79 8.60
CA ALA A 35 -5.29 1.54 8.24
C ALA A 35 -5.19 3.01 8.68
N ILE A 36 -6.00 3.86 8.03
CA ILE A 36 -6.17 5.26 8.40
C ILE A 36 -7.56 5.74 8.03
N ASP A 37 -8.13 6.58 8.89
CA ASP A 37 -9.39 7.26 8.65
C ASP A 37 -9.12 8.62 7.99
N ILE A 38 -9.94 8.99 7.01
CA ILE A 38 -9.79 10.19 6.17
C ILE A 38 -11.14 10.88 6.09
N ASP A 39 -11.21 12.15 6.44
CA ASP A 39 -12.42 12.95 6.41
C ASP A 39 -12.64 13.55 5.01
N ALA A 40 -12.81 12.66 4.03
CA ALA A 40 -13.07 12.97 2.63
C ALA A 40 -13.92 11.86 1.99
N PRO A 41 -14.72 12.17 0.94
CA PRO A 41 -15.55 11.17 0.28
C PRO A 41 -14.76 9.99 -0.27
N PRO A 42 -15.28 8.73 -0.17
CA PRO A 42 -14.56 7.53 -0.64
C PRO A 42 -14.07 7.61 -2.09
N ALA A 43 -14.89 8.13 -2.99
CA ALA A 43 -14.52 8.31 -4.39
C ALA A 43 -13.32 9.27 -4.56
N HIS A 44 -13.24 10.33 -3.75
CA HIS A 44 -12.13 11.26 -3.75
C HIS A 44 -10.86 10.62 -3.19
N VAL A 45 -10.97 9.87 -2.10
CA VAL A 45 -9.84 9.10 -1.51
C VAL A 45 -9.32 8.06 -2.51
N TYR A 46 -10.19 7.37 -3.24
CA TYR A 46 -9.78 6.41 -4.26
C TYR A 46 -8.98 7.09 -5.40
N ARG A 47 -9.37 8.29 -5.82
CA ARG A 47 -8.59 9.07 -6.81
C ARG A 47 -7.17 9.37 -6.30
N TRP A 48 -6.99 9.59 -5.01
CA TRP A 48 -5.67 9.74 -4.40
C TRP A 48 -4.88 8.42 -4.37
N LEU A 49 -5.54 7.27 -4.18
CA LEU A 49 -4.87 5.97 -4.33
C LEU A 49 -4.39 5.71 -5.77
N GLN A 50 -5.14 6.14 -6.78
CA GLN A 50 -4.69 6.03 -8.18
C GLN A 50 -3.41 6.84 -8.45
N GLN A 51 -3.15 7.91 -7.68
CA GLN A 51 -1.90 8.70 -7.78
C GLN A 51 -0.65 7.89 -7.41
N LEU A 52 -0.77 6.73 -6.76
CA LEU A 52 0.35 5.80 -6.54
C LEU A 52 0.99 5.32 -7.85
N ARG A 53 0.32 5.50 -8.98
CA ARG A 53 0.93 5.35 -10.32
C ARG A 53 2.06 6.34 -10.57
N LEU A 54 2.02 7.52 -9.97
CA LEU A 54 2.96 8.62 -10.22
C LEU A 54 4.09 8.68 -9.19
N ALA A 55 3.81 8.34 -7.94
CA ALA A 55 4.75 8.44 -6.84
C ALA A 55 4.31 7.58 -5.64
N PRO A 56 5.24 7.18 -4.76
CA PRO A 56 4.93 6.39 -3.57
C PRO A 56 4.28 7.19 -2.43
N TYR A 57 4.37 8.52 -2.42
CA TYR A 57 3.82 9.40 -1.36
C TYR A 57 4.34 9.11 0.05
N SER A 58 5.51 8.48 0.17
CA SER A 58 6.16 8.22 1.45
C SER A 58 7.36 9.16 1.67
N TYR A 59 8.57 8.68 1.52
CA TYR A 59 9.76 9.51 1.67
C TYR A 59 10.37 9.78 0.30
N ASP A 60 10.02 10.93 -0.32
CA ASP A 60 10.44 11.29 -1.69
C ASP A 60 11.98 11.22 -1.89
N TRP A 61 12.75 11.46 -0.82
CA TRP A 61 14.21 11.36 -0.88
C TRP A 61 14.72 9.91 -0.91
N LEU A 62 13.94 8.94 -0.44
CA LEU A 62 14.32 7.54 -0.34
C LEU A 62 13.74 6.73 -1.50
N ASP A 63 12.49 6.91 -1.83
CA ASP A 63 11.73 6.03 -2.72
C ASP A 63 11.17 6.71 -3.97
N ASN A 64 11.38 8.03 -4.11
CA ASN A 64 10.96 8.81 -5.27
C ASN A 64 12.12 9.54 -5.97
N PHE A 65 13.35 9.06 -5.80
CA PHE A 65 14.56 9.63 -6.43
C PHE A 65 14.71 11.14 -6.21
N LEU A 66 14.40 11.65 -5.02
CA LEU A 66 14.38 13.06 -4.64
C LEU A 66 13.33 13.91 -5.38
N LEU A 67 12.50 13.30 -6.23
CA LEU A 67 11.43 14.02 -6.93
C LEU A 67 10.23 14.20 -5.98
N PRO A 68 9.66 15.41 -5.86
CA PRO A 68 8.52 15.62 -4.99
C PRO A 68 7.26 14.91 -5.53
N SER A 69 6.56 14.19 -4.66
CA SER A 69 5.26 13.61 -4.98
C SER A 69 4.25 14.70 -5.36
N PRO A 70 3.42 14.50 -6.41
CA PRO A 70 2.40 15.48 -6.82
C PRO A 70 1.44 15.83 -5.68
N ARG A 71 1.26 17.12 -5.41
CA ARG A 71 0.38 17.64 -4.34
C ARG A 71 -1.05 17.91 -4.78
N THR A 72 -1.35 17.63 -6.05
CA THR A 72 -2.68 17.80 -6.67
C THR A 72 -3.01 16.58 -7.51
N LEU A 73 -4.30 16.28 -7.65
CA LEU A 73 -4.77 15.19 -8.51
C LEU A 73 -4.35 15.45 -9.96
N ARG A 74 -3.71 14.47 -10.57
CA ARG A 74 -3.29 14.53 -11.97
C ARG A 74 -4.18 13.63 -12.82
N ALA A 75 -4.77 14.18 -13.89
CA ALA A 75 -5.67 13.45 -14.79
C ALA A 75 -5.04 12.16 -15.36
N ARG A 76 -3.73 12.17 -15.62
CA ARG A 76 -3.00 10.99 -16.13
C ARG A 76 -2.96 9.80 -15.18
N ALA A 77 -3.28 9.98 -13.90
CA ALA A 77 -3.38 8.89 -12.93
C ALA A 77 -4.81 8.34 -12.78
N ALA A 78 -5.82 9.04 -13.33
CA ALA A 78 -7.23 8.65 -13.18
C ALA A 78 -7.58 7.34 -13.89
N SER A 79 -6.87 6.99 -14.96
CA SER A 79 -7.04 5.71 -15.67
C SER A 79 -5.92 4.77 -15.29
N ILE A 80 -6.24 3.66 -14.64
CA ILE A 80 -5.32 2.57 -14.30
C ILE A 80 -5.75 1.29 -15.00
N ALA A 81 -4.79 0.49 -15.41
CA ALA A 81 -5.01 -0.82 -16.03
C ALA A 81 -4.10 -1.88 -15.39
N VAL A 82 -4.56 -3.13 -15.37
CA VAL A 82 -3.73 -4.25 -14.91
C VAL A 82 -2.42 -4.29 -15.70
N GLY A 83 -1.30 -4.44 -14.99
CA GLY A 83 0.05 -4.35 -15.54
C GLY A 83 0.70 -2.97 -15.44
N ASP A 84 -0.04 -1.91 -15.14
CA ASP A 84 0.52 -0.57 -14.93
C ASP A 84 1.59 -0.56 -13.84
N ARG A 85 2.63 0.25 -14.04
CA ARG A 85 3.65 0.50 -13.02
C ARG A 85 3.08 1.39 -11.93
N MET A 86 3.28 0.96 -10.69
CA MET A 86 2.86 1.68 -9.48
C MET A 86 4.07 1.87 -8.57
N MET A 87 4.21 3.03 -7.93
CA MET A 87 5.30 3.30 -6.97
C MET A 87 6.69 2.84 -7.46
N HIS A 88 6.99 2.99 -8.74
CA HIS A 88 8.22 2.62 -9.46
C HIS A 88 8.51 1.11 -9.54
N VAL A 89 8.37 0.35 -8.46
CA VAL A 89 8.79 -1.06 -8.36
C VAL A 89 7.64 -2.06 -8.36
N PHE A 90 6.40 -1.59 -8.21
CA PHE A 90 5.22 -2.44 -8.19
C PHE A 90 4.49 -2.47 -9.53
N ARG A 91 3.65 -3.49 -9.70
CA ARG A 91 2.69 -3.64 -10.80
C ARG A 91 1.28 -3.73 -10.24
N LEU A 92 0.33 -3.13 -10.93
CA LEU A 92 -1.09 -3.32 -10.66
C LEU A 92 -1.51 -4.72 -11.11
N LEU A 93 -1.94 -5.55 -10.16
CA LEU A 93 -2.34 -6.94 -10.41
C LEU A 93 -3.85 -7.09 -10.58
N ALA A 94 -4.62 -6.33 -9.80
CA ALA A 94 -6.08 -6.30 -9.85
C ALA A 94 -6.59 -4.99 -9.25
N PHE A 95 -7.80 -4.58 -9.60
CA PHE A 95 -8.49 -3.46 -8.96
C PHE A 95 -10.00 -3.58 -9.14
N GLU A 96 -10.74 -3.02 -8.19
CA GLU A 96 -12.16 -2.72 -8.30
C GLU A 96 -12.32 -1.19 -8.29
N PRO A 97 -12.88 -0.59 -9.35
CA PRO A 97 -13.04 0.87 -9.42
C PRO A 97 -13.75 1.44 -8.18
N GLY A 98 -13.19 2.49 -7.62
CA GLY A 98 -13.71 3.14 -6.42
C GLY A 98 -13.46 2.40 -5.10
N ARG A 99 -12.92 1.18 -5.13
CA ARG A 99 -12.87 0.32 -3.95
C ARG A 99 -11.51 -0.28 -3.62
N THR A 100 -10.89 -0.98 -4.56
CA THR A 100 -9.65 -1.71 -4.27
C THR A 100 -8.56 -1.49 -5.32
N ILE A 101 -7.30 -1.58 -4.87
CA ILE A 101 -6.12 -1.65 -5.71
C ILE A 101 -5.20 -2.73 -5.13
N THR A 102 -4.84 -3.73 -5.94
CA THR A 102 -3.94 -4.82 -5.56
C THR A 102 -2.66 -4.74 -6.35
N LEU A 103 -1.54 -4.70 -5.64
CA LEU A 103 -0.20 -4.50 -6.17
C LEU A 103 0.70 -5.68 -5.86
N GLY A 104 1.66 -5.96 -6.73
CA GLY A 104 2.75 -6.89 -6.46
C GLY A 104 4.07 -6.35 -6.98
N VAL A 105 5.19 -6.87 -6.47
CA VAL A 105 6.52 -6.48 -6.96
C VAL A 105 6.65 -6.87 -8.42
N GLY A 106 7.09 -5.92 -9.26
CA GLY A 106 7.09 -6.03 -10.71
C GLY A 106 8.44 -6.32 -11.34
N SER A 107 9.53 -6.41 -10.57
CA SER A 107 10.86 -6.66 -11.12
C SER A 107 11.63 -7.73 -10.34
N GLN A 108 12.44 -8.52 -11.06
CA GLN A 108 13.27 -9.56 -10.44
C GLN A 108 14.29 -8.98 -9.47
N LEU A 109 14.85 -7.81 -9.78
CA LEU A 109 15.78 -7.11 -8.87
C LEU A 109 15.09 -6.72 -7.56
N ALA A 110 13.88 -6.18 -7.62
CA ALA A 110 13.12 -5.83 -6.41
C ALA A 110 12.72 -7.08 -5.61
N VAL A 111 12.37 -8.19 -6.27
CA VAL A 111 12.15 -9.50 -5.61
C VAL A 111 13.42 -10.00 -4.91
N ALA A 112 14.57 -9.87 -5.55
CA ALA A 112 15.85 -10.29 -4.95
C ALA A 112 16.23 -9.45 -3.71
N LEU A 113 15.88 -8.15 -3.71
CA LEU A 113 16.19 -7.22 -2.62
C LEU A 113 15.17 -7.28 -1.47
N PHE A 114 13.88 -7.32 -1.79
CA PHE A 114 12.80 -7.16 -0.80
C PHE A 114 11.99 -8.42 -0.59
N GLY A 115 12.19 -9.45 -1.41
CA GLY A 115 11.33 -10.62 -1.48
C GLY A 115 10.10 -10.40 -2.35
N GLU A 116 9.22 -11.40 -2.37
CA GLU A 116 7.93 -11.28 -3.03
C GLU A 116 6.97 -10.54 -2.11
N LEU A 117 6.42 -9.44 -2.60
CA LEU A 117 5.39 -8.67 -1.90
C LEU A 117 4.14 -8.58 -2.77
N VAL A 118 2.99 -8.81 -2.13
CA VAL A 118 1.69 -8.49 -2.68
C VAL A 118 0.87 -7.75 -1.64
N GLY A 119 0.12 -6.73 -2.05
CA GLY A 119 -0.68 -5.96 -1.12
C GLY A 119 -1.96 -5.45 -1.75
N THR A 120 -3.02 -5.38 -0.94
CA THR A 120 -4.31 -4.81 -1.34
C THR A 120 -4.62 -3.59 -0.50
N TYR A 121 -4.86 -2.46 -1.16
CA TYR A 121 -5.47 -1.27 -0.59
C TYR A 121 -6.98 -1.37 -0.78
N VAL A 122 -7.72 -1.07 0.27
CA VAL A 122 -9.20 -1.04 0.26
C VAL A 122 -9.65 0.33 0.74
N VAL A 123 -10.54 0.97 -0.01
CA VAL A 123 -11.28 2.14 0.44
C VAL A 123 -12.67 1.68 0.85
N SER A 124 -13.06 2.00 2.07
CA SER A 124 -14.42 1.76 2.59
C SER A 124 -15.03 3.05 3.08
N GLU A 125 -16.35 3.16 2.98
CA GLU A 125 -17.13 4.26 3.53
C GLU A 125 -17.20 4.18 5.05
N ARG A 126 -17.27 5.34 5.70
CA ARG A 126 -17.54 5.53 7.12
C ARG A 126 -18.67 6.54 7.27
N GLU A 127 -19.22 6.66 8.49
CA GLU A 127 -20.23 7.69 8.81
C GLU A 127 -19.76 9.11 8.42
N THR A 128 -18.49 9.38 8.65
CA THR A 128 -17.83 10.63 8.23
C THR A 128 -16.58 10.29 7.39
N GLY A 129 -16.71 10.37 6.04
CA GLY A 129 -15.58 10.18 5.15
C GLY A 129 -15.29 8.74 4.76
N ALA A 130 -14.01 8.37 4.69
CA ALA A 130 -13.55 7.07 4.24
C ALA A 130 -12.48 6.48 5.15
N ARG A 131 -12.24 5.19 5.00
CA ARG A 131 -11.13 4.46 5.62
C ARG A 131 -10.30 3.77 4.56
N ILE A 132 -9.00 3.98 4.56
CA ILE A 132 -8.07 3.15 3.81
C ILE A 132 -7.59 2.05 4.74
N PHE A 133 -7.73 0.80 4.29
CA PHE A 133 -7.10 -0.37 4.88
C PHE A 133 -6.11 -0.97 3.89
N VAL A 134 -4.98 -1.47 4.39
CA VAL A 134 -3.94 -2.10 3.57
C VAL A 134 -3.52 -3.40 4.23
N LYS A 135 -3.53 -4.48 3.45
CA LYS A 135 -2.89 -5.76 3.80
C LYS A 135 -1.71 -5.98 2.87
N VAL A 136 -0.54 -6.22 3.44
CA VAL A 136 0.67 -6.56 2.69
C VAL A 136 1.12 -7.95 3.13
N LYS A 137 1.40 -8.83 2.16
CA LYS A 137 1.96 -10.16 2.36
C LYS A 137 3.39 -10.16 1.82
N ILE A 138 4.32 -10.70 2.61
CA ILE A 138 5.74 -10.72 2.28
C ILE A 138 6.26 -12.16 2.37
N ARG A 139 6.97 -12.60 1.33
CA ARG A 139 7.79 -13.81 1.32
C ARG A 139 9.24 -13.42 1.09
N TYR A 140 10.07 -13.62 2.11
CA TYR A 140 11.48 -13.24 2.06
C TYR A 140 12.29 -14.14 1.13
N PRO A 141 13.41 -13.64 0.54
CA PRO A 141 14.33 -14.48 -0.20
C PRO A 141 14.86 -15.61 0.70
N ARG A 142 15.00 -16.81 0.14
CA ARG A 142 15.60 -17.96 0.85
C ARG A 142 17.12 -17.84 0.85
N SER A 143 17.65 -16.96 1.68
CA SER A 143 19.06 -16.65 1.81
C SER A 143 19.34 -16.07 3.20
N PHE A 144 20.59 -16.05 3.62
CA PHE A 144 21.02 -15.41 4.87
C PHE A 144 20.54 -13.95 4.96
N TYR A 145 20.57 -13.22 3.84
CA TYR A 145 20.04 -11.86 3.74
C TYR A 145 18.52 -11.80 4.01
N GLY A 146 17.77 -12.71 3.40
CA GLY A 146 16.30 -12.77 3.60
C GLY A 146 15.96 -13.10 5.06
N ASP A 147 16.69 -14.00 5.69
CA ASP A 147 16.48 -14.31 7.10
C ASP A 147 16.80 -13.11 8.00
N ALA A 148 17.89 -12.39 7.72
CA ALA A 148 18.24 -11.17 8.44
C ALA A 148 17.19 -10.05 8.28
N MET A 149 16.49 -9.99 7.14
CA MET A 149 15.44 -9.00 6.86
C MET A 149 14.10 -9.30 7.55
N ARG A 150 13.86 -10.52 8.02
CA ARG A 150 12.60 -10.90 8.70
C ARG A 150 12.29 -10.04 9.93
N GLY A 151 13.31 -9.68 10.71
CA GLY A 151 13.14 -8.82 11.89
C GLY A 151 12.86 -7.35 11.55
N PRO A 152 13.73 -6.65 10.79
CA PRO A 152 13.60 -5.23 10.54
C PRO A 152 12.50 -4.87 9.52
N MET A 153 12.18 -5.73 8.54
CA MET A 153 11.26 -5.39 7.46
C MET A 153 9.87 -4.95 7.93
N PRO A 154 9.21 -5.60 8.91
CA PRO A 154 7.91 -5.12 9.41
C PRO A 154 7.96 -3.70 10.00
N TYR A 155 9.08 -3.29 10.59
CA TYR A 155 9.27 -1.92 11.11
C TYR A 155 9.53 -0.92 9.97
N ILE A 156 10.33 -1.30 8.97
CA ILE A 156 10.60 -0.48 7.79
C ILE A 156 9.27 -0.23 7.04
N ASP A 157 8.50 -1.28 6.77
CA ASP A 157 7.17 -1.16 6.17
C ASP A 157 6.25 -0.25 6.99
N LEU A 158 6.19 -0.45 8.31
CA LEU A 158 5.37 0.37 9.20
C LEU A 158 5.72 1.85 9.08
N PHE A 159 7.02 2.19 9.05
CA PHE A 159 7.50 3.55 8.92
C PHE A 159 7.10 4.17 7.56
N MET A 160 7.35 3.44 6.48
CA MET A 160 7.02 3.88 5.12
C MET A 160 5.50 4.03 4.91
N MET A 161 4.73 3.02 5.31
CA MET A 161 3.28 3.00 5.17
C MET A 161 2.58 4.07 6.02
N LYS A 162 3.05 4.32 7.25
CA LYS A 162 2.54 5.42 8.06
C LYS A 162 2.71 6.77 7.37
N LYS A 163 3.87 7.02 6.77
CA LYS A 163 4.13 8.25 6.03
C LYS A 163 3.24 8.34 4.80
N GLN A 164 3.17 7.29 3.99
CA GLN A 164 2.33 7.24 2.80
C GLN A 164 0.86 7.53 3.12
N LEU A 165 0.28 6.78 4.05
CA LEU A 165 -1.14 6.93 4.41
C LEU A 165 -1.45 8.30 5.00
N ARG A 166 -0.57 8.86 5.83
CA ARG A 166 -0.72 10.23 6.38
C ARG A 166 -0.61 11.29 5.28
N THR A 167 0.27 11.10 4.30
CA THR A 167 0.40 12.02 3.17
C THR A 167 -0.86 11.98 2.29
N LEU A 168 -1.37 10.79 1.97
CA LEU A 168 -2.62 10.62 1.22
C LEU A 168 -3.81 11.24 1.98
N LYS A 169 -3.91 11.02 3.29
CA LYS A 169 -4.92 11.65 4.16
C LYS A 169 -4.86 13.18 4.04
N ALA A 170 -3.69 13.77 4.31
CA ALA A 170 -3.54 15.23 4.30
C ALA A 170 -3.89 15.84 2.93
N TYR A 171 -3.58 15.16 1.83
CA TYR A 171 -3.91 15.65 0.50
C TYR A 171 -5.38 15.45 0.15
N ALA A 172 -5.97 14.31 0.50
CA ALA A 172 -7.38 14.05 0.26
C ALA A 172 -8.28 15.05 1.03
N GLU A 173 -8.02 15.27 2.31
CA GLU A 173 -8.79 16.18 3.15
C GLU A 173 -8.65 17.64 2.72
N ARG A 174 -7.48 18.06 2.23
CA ARG A 174 -7.27 19.42 1.76
C ARG A 174 -7.97 19.75 0.44
N THR A 175 -8.26 18.72 -0.37
CA THR A 175 -8.76 18.87 -1.75
C THR A 175 -10.16 18.28 -1.97
N ALA A 176 -10.82 17.86 -0.87
CA ALA A 176 -12.19 17.36 -0.86
C ALA A 176 -13.22 18.47 -1.06
#